data_a0c3d81cb2b94dd27665f65338baeb35
#
_entry.id   a0c3d81cb2b94dd27665f65338baeb35
#
_cell.length_a   1.000
_cell.length_b   1.000
_cell.length_c   1.000
_cell.angle_alpha   90.00
_cell.angle_beta   90.00
_cell.angle_gamma   90.00
#
_symmetry.space_group_name_H-M   'P 1'
#
loop_
_entity.id
_entity.type
_entity.pdbx_description
1 polymer ?
#
loop_
_entity_poly.entity_id
_entity_poly.type
_entity_poly.pdbx_seq_one_letter_code
_entity_poly.pdbx_strand_id
1 'polypeptide(L)'
;KVPDYLVEDTLKPTKTPYHEVISLEDTLPRLDVLYMTRVQKERFFNEEDYIRLKDIYILDQEKLNLAKADMPVLHPLPRVDEIATEVDADPRAAYFQQVLNGKFIRMALILSLLDLTDPVTGKKVLVC
;
A
#
# COMPACT_ATOMS: atom_id res chain seq x y z
N LYS A 1 -1.24 15.21 -3.33
CA LYS A 1 -0.43 16.01 -2.40
C LYS A 1 -0.68 15.52 -0.97
N VAL A 2 0.38 15.36 -0.18
CA VAL A 2 0.27 15.05 1.25
C VAL A 2 -0.46 16.20 1.96
N PRO A 3 -1.45 15.95 2.84
CA PRO A 3 -2.11 17.00 3.59
C PRO A 3 -1.15 17.83 4.42
N ASP A 4 -1.31 19.16 4.40
CA ASP A 4 -0.38 20.09 5.06
C ASP A 4 -0.23 19.81 6.57
N TYR A 5 -1.32 19.40 7.25
CA TYR A 5 -1.26 19.05 8.68
C TYR A 5 -0.34 17.84 8.96
N LEU A 6 -0.28 16.84 8.07
CA LEU A 6 0.65 15.71 8.24
C LEU A 6 2.10 16.15 8.04
N VAL A 7 2.34 17.07 7.13
CA VAL A 7 3.68 17.62 6.93
C VAL A 7 4.13 18.41 8.17
N GLU A 8 3.27 19.30 8.67
CA GLU A 8 3.61 20.19 9.78
C GLU A 8 3.68 19.44 11.12
N ASP A 9 2.71 18.59 11.40
CA ASP A 9 2.54 17.96 12.72
C ASP A 9 3.31 16.64 12.87
N THR A 10 3.72 16.02 11.77
CA THR A 10 4.37 14.70 11.81
C THR A 10 5.72 14.68 11.10
N LEU A 11 5.77 14.99 9.81
CA LEU A 11 7.00 14.80 9.03
C LEU A 11 8.11 15.76 9.42
N LYS A 12 7.79 17.04 9.62
CA LYS A 12 8.78 18.04 10.04
C LYS A 12 9.32 17.80 11.45
N PRO A 13 8.48 17.59 12.49
CA PRO A 13 8.97 17.35 13.84
C PRO A 13 9.83 16.09 13.96
N THR A 14 9.46 15.02 13.24
CA THR A 14 10.23 13.76 13.21
C THR A 14 11.43 13.80 12.27
N LYS A 15 11.62 14.91 11.52
CA LYS A 15 12.65 15.04 10.48
C LYS A 15 12.62 13.91 9.46
N THR A 16 11.43 13.39 9.17
CA THR A 16 11.24 12.33 8.18
C THR A 16 11.34 12.94 6.78
N PRO A 17 12.31 12.51 5.96
CA PRO A 17 12.41 12.97 4.59
C PRO A 17 11.22 12.47 3.78
N TYR A 18 10.65 13.32 2.92
CA TYR A 18 9.60 12.95 1.99
C TYR A 18 9.77 13.69 0.67
N HIS A 19 9.26 13.09 -0.40
CA HIS A 19 9.24 13.69 -1.74
C HIS A 19 7.89 13.43 -2.38
N GLU A 20 7.28 14.47 -2.93
CA GLU A 20 6.11 14.33 -3.80
C GLU A 20 6.60 14.21 -5.24
N VAL A 21 6.17 13.17 -5.91
CA VAL A 21 6.57 12.87 -7.30
C VAL A 21 5.33 12.73 -8.18
N ILE A 22 5.48 12.99 -9.46
CA ILE A 22 4.38 12.93 -10.44
C ILE A 22 4.51 11.67 -11.30
N SER A 23 5.74 11.29 -11.68
CA SER A 23 6.01 10.13 -12.52
C SER A 23 6.32 8.92 -11.64
N LEU A 24 5.56 7.84 -11.83
CA LEU A 24 5.83 6.54 -11.24
C LEU A 24 7.10 5.94 -11.85
N GLU A 25 7.22 6.00 -13.16
CA GLU A 25 8.31 5.41 -13.94
C GLU A 25 9.68 5.97 -13.53
N ASP A 26 9.79 7.28 -13.34
CA ASP A 26 11.04 7.93 -12.88
C ASP A 26 11.43 7.55 -11.46
N THR A 27 10.46 7.09 -10.69
CA THR A 27 10.65 6.79 -9.27
C THR A 27 10.95 5.31 -9.02
N LEU A 28 10.34 4.41 -9.78
CA LEU A 28 10.44 2.95 -9.62
C LEU A 28 11.87 2.41 -9.45
N PRO A 29 12.89 2.86 -10.23
CA PRO A 29 14.26 2.33 -10.10
C PRO A 29 14.92 2.56 -8.73
N ARG A 30 14.40 3.53 -7.96
CA ARG A 30 14.95 3.94 -6.66
C ARG A 30 14.20 3.39 -5.45
N LEU A 31 13.03 2.80 -5.68
CA LEU A 31 12.19 2.31 -4.59
C LEU A 31 12.71 0.99 -4.01
N ASP A 32 12.59 0.86 -2.71
CA ASP A 32 12.78 -0.39 -1.99
C ASP A 32 11.45 -1.11 -1.75
N VAL A 33 10.34 -0.37 -1.70
CA VAL A 33 8.97 -0.89 -1.55
C VAL A 33 8.03 0.01 -2.33
N LEU A 34 7.09 -0.58 -3.07
CA LEU A 34 5.99 0.14 -3.70
C LEU A 34 4.68 -0.24 -3.00
N TYR A 35 4.04 0.72 -2.35
CA TYR A 35 2.71 0.55 -1.76
C TYR A 35 1.67 1.24 -2.62
N MET A 36 0.96 0.46 -3.45
CA MET A 36 -0.11 0.97 -4.31
C MET A 36 -1.43 1.09 -3.53
N THR A 37 -2.21 2.08 -3.90
CA THR A 37 -3.59 2.24 -3.43
C THR A 37 -4.48 2.66 -4.59
N ARG A 38 -5.76 2.35 -4.52
CA ARG A 38 -6.70 2.77 -5.55
C ARG A 38 -6.87 4.30 -5.58
N VAL A 39 -7.14 4.83 -6.75
CA VAL A 39 -7.60 6.21 -6.91
C VAL A 39 -9.05 6.29 -6.42
N GLN A 40 -9.30 7.09 -5.38
CA GLN A 40 -10.62 7.20 -4.75
C GLN A 40 -11.52 8.13 -5.55
N LYS A 41 -12.40 7.57 -6.40
CA LYS A 41 -13.37 8.34 -7.22
C LYS A 41 -14.20 9.30 -6.38
N GLU A 42 -14.58 8.88 -5.18
CA GLU A 42 -15.40 9.63 -4.23
C GLU A 42 -14.77 10.95 -3.73
N ARG A 43 -13.48 11.17 -3.99
CA ARG A 43 -12.75 12.40 -3.61
C ARG A 43 -12.66 13.44 -4.72
N PHE A 44 -13.11 13.09 -5.92
CA PHE A 44 -13.10 14.01 -7.05
C PHE A 44 -14.43 14.74 -7.16
N PHE A 45 -14.38 16.06 -7.34
CA PHE A 45 -15.57 16.89 -7.52
C PHE A 45 -16.20 16.71 -8.90
N ASN A 46 -15.42 16.29 -9.91
CA ASN A 46 -15.92 16.01 -11.24
C ASN A 46 -15.34 14.67 -11.78
N GLU A 47 -16.07 14.07 -12.69
CA GLU A 47 -15.70 12.77 -13.28
C GLU A 47 -14.55 12.87 -14.27
N GLU A 48 -14.36 14.03 -14.90
CA GLU A 48 -13.29 14.26 -15.89
C GLU A 48 -11.90 14.21 -15.23
N ASP A 49 -11.74 14.82 -14.08
CA ASP A 49 -10.48 14.78 -13.33
C ASP A 49 -10.15 13.35 -12.83
N TYR A 50 -11.17 12.59 -12.43
CA TYR A 50 -10.98 11.20 -12.10
C TYR A 50 -10.52 10.36 -13.29
N ILE A 51 -11.18 10.52 -14.46
CA ILE A 51 -10.83 9.80 -15.70
C ILE A 51 -9.40 10.11 -16.13
N ARG A 52 -8.98 11.37 -16.02
CA ARG A 52 -7.60 11.78 -16.38
C ARG A 52 -6.54 11.16 -15.47
N LEU A 53 -6.84 10.95 -14.19
CA LEU A 53 -5.86 10.48 -13.21
C LEU A 53 -5.87 8.97 -13.00
N LYS A 54 -7.00 8.29 -13.22
CA LYS A 54 -7.10 6.85 -13.00
C LYS A 54 -6.11 6.04 -13.84
N ASP A 55 -5.85 6.48 -15.06
CA ASP A 55 -5.01 5.75 -16.02
C ASP A 55 -3.51 6.11 -15.90
N ILE A 56 -3.16 7.17 -15.16
CA ILE A 56 -1.77 7.63 -14.99
C ILE A 56 -0.98 6.68 -14.06
N TYR A 57 -1.63 6.09 -13.07
CA TYR A 57 -0.97 5.31 -12.02
C TYR A 57 -1.25 3.81 -12.11
N ILE A 58 -1.48 3.28 -13.31
CA ILE A 58 -1.58 1.83 -13.50
C ILE A 58 -0.19 1.22 -13.48
N LEU A 59 0.02 0.26 -12.58
CA LEU A 59 1.21 -0.58 -12.56
C LEU A 59 0.98 -1.80 -13.45
N ASP A 60 1.66 -1.86 -14.56
CA ASP A 60 1.74 -2.97 -15.48
C ASP A 60 3.12 -3.65 -15.44
N GLN A 61 3.31 -4.72 -16.20
CA GLN A 61 4.58 -5.44 -16.22
C GLN A 61 5.72 -4.60 -16.83
N GLU A 62 5.42 -3.74 -17.80
CA GLU A 62 6.42 -2.86 -18.44
C GLU A 62 7.00 -1.89 -17.41
N LYS A 63 6.15 -1.21 -16.65
CA LYS A 63 6.59 -0.32 -15.57
C LYS A 63 7.31 -1.09 -14.47
N LEU A 64 6.78 -2.25 -14.09
CA LEU A 64 7.40 -3.07 -13.04
C LEU A 64 8.82 -3.53 -13.41
N ASN A 65 9.13 -3.70 -14.70
CA ASN A 65 10.47 -4.02 -15.17
C ASN A 65 11.51 -2.91 -14.94
N LEU A 66 11.07 -1.67 -14.70
CA LEU A 66 11.95 -0.55 -14.32
C LEU A 66 12.38 -0.62 -12.85
N ALA A 67 11.64 -1.35 -12.02
CA ALA A 67 11.89 -1.44 -10.60
C ALA A 67 13.01 -2.45 -10.26
N LYS A 68 13.51 -2.38 -9.03
CA LYS A 68 14.47 -3.37 -8.51
C LYS A 68 13.86 -4.78 -8.53
N ALA A 69 14.71 -5.78 -8.75
CA ALA A 69 14.28 -7.18 -8.85
C ALA A 69 13.67 -7.73 -7.54
N ASP A 70 14.01 -7.14 -6.41
CA ASP A 70 13.60 -7.53 -5.06
C ASP A 70 12.60 -6.55 -4.43
N MET A 71 12.10 -5.53 -5.16
CA MET A 71 11.14 -4.55 -4.66
C MET A 71 9.75 -5.16 -4.47
N PRO A 72 9.24 -5.36 -3.25
CA PRO A 72 7.89 -5.86 -3.07
C PRO A 72 6.86 -4.81 -3.44
N VAL A 73 5.79 -5.28 -4.11
CA VAL A 73 4.59 -4.50 -4.40
C VAL A 73 3.51 -4.85 -3.38
N LEU A 74 3.04 -3.86 -2.67
CA LEU A 74 2.00 -3.96 -1.66
C LEU A 74 0.72 -3.26 -2.13
N HIS A 75 -0.44 -3.76 -1.69
CA HIS A 75 -1.75 -3.18 -1.93
C HIS A 75 -2.75 -3.67 -0.88
N PRO A 76 -3.58 -2.82 -0.28
CA PRO A 76 -4.52 -3.25 0.77
C PRO A 76 -5.69 -4.10 0.25
N LEU A 77 -5.87 -4.19 -1.05
CA LEU A 77 -7.00 -4.84 -1.73
C LEU A 77 -8.39 -4.45 -1.16
N PRO A 78 -9.49 -4.53 -1.94
CA PRO A 78 -9.51 -4.92 -3.35
C PRO A 78 -8.93 -3.84 -4.27
N ARG A 79 -8.30 -4.25 -5.36
CA ARG A 79 -7.91 -3.37 -6.46
C ARG A 79 -9.03 -3.25 -7.49
N VAL A 80 -8.97 -2.21 -8.31
CA VAL A 80 -9.83 -2.03 -9.49
C VAL A 80 -8.99 -2.23 -10.75
N ASP A 81 -8.21 -1.25 -11.15
CA ASP A 81 -7.37 -1.23 -12.34
C ASP A 81 -5.95 -0.68 -12.12
N GLU A 82 -5.65 -0.22 -10.90
CA GLU A 82 -4.37 0.39 -10.55
C GLU A 82 -3.18 -0.59 -10.55
N ILE A 83 -3.43 -1.89 -10.56
CA ILE A 83 -2.42 -2.92 -10.82
C ILE A 83 -3.01 -3.88 -11.86
N ALA A 84 -2.33 -4.01 -13.00
CA ALA A 84 -2.73 -4.93 -14.06
C ALA A 84 -2.66 -6.39 -13.57
N THR A 85 -3.58 -7.23 -14.06
CA THR A 85 -3.69 -8.64 -13.61
C THR A 85 -2.47 -9.48 -13.96
N GLU A 86 -1.74 -9.11 -15.00
CA GLU A 86 -0.48 -9.78 -15.37
C GLU A 86 0.61 -9.70 -14.31
N VAL A 87 0.59 -8.63 -13.48
CA VAL A 87 1.51 -8.43 -12.36
C VAL A 87 1.31 -9.48 -11.25
N ASP A 88 0.15 -10.15 -11.18
CA ASP A 88 -0.13 -11.15 -10.16
C ASP A 88 0.83 -12.35 -10.19
N ALA A 89 1.38 -12.65 -11.36
CA ALA A 89 2.36 -13.73 -11.54
C ALA A 89 3.80 -13.31 -11.21
N ASP A 90 4.07 -12.04 -11.01
CA ASP A 90 5.41 -11.54 -10.68
C ASP A 90 5.75 -11.87 -9.21
N PRO A 91 6.96 -12.40 -8.93
CA PRO A 91 7.37 -12.75 -7.57
C PRO A 91 7.40 -11.55 -6.59
N ARG A 92 7.42 -10.34 -7.09
CA ARG A 92 7.34 -9.10 -6.30
C ARG A 92 5.91 -8.75 -5.88
N ALA A 93 4.87 -9.42 -6.41
CA ALA A 93 3.46 -9.21 -6.07
C ALA A 93 3.14 -9.73 -4.65
N ALA A 94 3.50 -8.97 -3.62
CA ALA A 94 3.37 -9.37 -2.22
C ALA A 94 1.99 -9.05 -1.61
N TYR A 95 1.08 -8.42 -2.33
CA TYR A 95 -0.21 -7.95 -1.81
C TYR A 95 -1.17 -9.06 -1.41
N PHE A 96 -1.14 -10.23 -2.03
CA PHE A 96 -1.96 -11.36 -1.57
C PHE A 96 -1.49 -11.88 -0.20
N GLN A 97 -0.17 -12.03 -0.04
CA GLN A 97 0.41 -12.42 1.26
C GLN A 97 0.18 -11.34 2.31
N GLN A 98 0.27 -10.06 1.93
CA GLN A 98 -0.05 -8.93 2.81
C GLN A 98 -1.47 -9.01 3.36
N VAL A 99 -2.47 -9.31 2.53
CA VAL A 99 -3.87 -9.43 2.97
C VAL A 99 -4.06 -10.62 3.91
N LEU A 100 -3.41 -11.75 3.63
CA LEU A 100 -3.42 -12.91 4.53
C LEU A 100 -2.78 -12.56 5.89
N ASN A 101 -1.63 -11.92 5.89
CA ASN A 101 -0.98 -11.42 7.10
C ASN A 101 -1.88 -10.44 7.87
N GLY A 102 -2.54 -9.53 7.15
CA GLY A 102 -3.49 -8.58 7.73
C GLY A 102 -4.67 -9.24 8.44
N LYS A 103 -5.14 -10.40 7.96
CA LYS A 103 -6.15 -11.21 8.65
C LYS A 103 -5.63 -11.69 10.02
N PHE A 104 -4.44 -12.28 10.06
CA PHE A 104 -3.86 -12.79 11.30
C PHE A 104 -3.56 -11.67 12.31
N ILE A 105 -3.04 -10.53 11.84
CA ILE A 105 -2.78 -9.38 12.70
C ILE A 105 -4.08 -8.84 13.31
N ARG A 106 -5.17 -8.75 12.52
CA ARG A 106 -6.49 -8.32 13.06
C ARG A 106 -7.01 -9.29 14.12
N MET A 107 -6.87 -10.59 13.91
CA MET A 107 -7.24 -11.59 14.90
C MET A 107 -6.42 -11.43 16.19
N ALA A 108 -5.11 -11.27 16.07
CA ALA A 108 -4.22 -11.05 17.19
C ALA A 108 -4.56 -9.76 17.96
N LEU A 109 -4.84 -8.67 17.26
CA LEU A 109 -5.27 -7.39 17.86
C LEU A 109 -6.56 -7.55 18.67
N ILE A 110 -7.57 -8.23 18.13
CA ILE A 110 -8.84 -8.46 18.82
C ILE A 110 -8.61 -9.25 20.10
N LEU A 111 -7.86 -10.35 20.04
CA LEU A 111 -7.54 -11.16 21.21
C LEU A 111 -6.78 -10.35 22.27
N SER A 112 -5.79 -9.56 21.84
CA SER A 112 -4.99 -8.72 22.73
C SER A 112 -5.81 -7.61 23.39
N LEU A 113 -6.63 -6.88 22.62
CA LEU A 113 -7.45 -5.78 23.15
C LEU A 113 -8.55 -6.23 24.09
N LEU A 114 -9.07 -7.45 23.92
CA LEU A 114 -10.08 -8.05 24.76
C LEU A 114 -9.49 -8.91 25.90
N ASP A 115 -8.16 -8.94 26.05
CA ASP A 115 -7.43 -9.78 27.02
C ASP A 115 -7.79 -11.26 26.93
N LEU A 116 -8.04 -11.75 25.73
CA LEU A 116 -8.40 -13.15 25.47
C LEU A 116 -7.15 -13.99 25.17
N THR A 117 -7.29 -15.29 25.39
CA THR A 117 -6.28 -16.29 25.00
C THR A 117 -6.58 -16.81 23.59
N ASP A 118 -5.53 -17.13 22.85
CA ASP A 118 -5.65 -17.85 21.58
C ASP A 118 -6.29 -19.23 21.82
N PRO A 119 -7.43 -19.54 21.21
CA PRO A 119 -8.16 -20.80 21.44
C PRO A 119 -7.39 -22.05 20.97
N VAL A 120 -6.40 -21.90 20.10
CA VAL A 120 -5.59 -23.00 19.57
C VAL A 120 -4.38 -23.27 20.46
N THR A 121 -3.67 -22.22 20.86
CA THR A 121 -2.42 -22.36 21.63
C THR A 121 -2.60 -22.21 23.13
N GLY A 122 -3.73 -21.68 23.59
CA GLY A 122 -4.01 -21.37 25.00
C GLY A 122 -3.15 -20.24 25.57
N LYS A 123 -2.40 -19.51 24.74
CA LYS A 123 -1.52 -18.43 25.17
C LYS A 123 -2.16 -17.06 24.97
N LYS A 124 -1.82 -16.11 25.83
CA LYS A 124 -2.15 -14.71 25.62
C LYS A 124 -1.36 -14.16 24.42
N VAL A 125 -2.04 -13.41 23.58
CA VAL A 125 -1.41 -12.70 22.47
C VAL A 125 -1.01 -11.31 22.97
N LEU A 126 0.29 -11.05 23.00
CA LEU A 126 0.83 -9.73 23.30
C LEU A 126 1.19 -9.06 21.98
N VAL A 127 0.57 -7.93 21.70
CA VAL A 127 0.96 -7.02 20.61
C VAL A 127 1.78 -5.92 21.26
N CYS A 128 3.09 -5.98 21.04
CA CYS A 128 4.03 -4.95 21.53
C CYS A 128 3.95 -3.68 20.68
#